data_9bf0f715d68c86ccff63e466e2393e7e
#
_entry.id   9bf0f715d68c86ccff63e466e2393e7e
#
_cell.length_a   1.000
_cell.length_b   1.000
_cell.length_c   1.000
_cell.angle_alpha   90.00
_cell.angle_beta   90.00
_cell.angle_gamma   90.00
#
_symmetry.space_group_name_H-M   'P 1'
#
loop_
_entity.id
_entity.type
_entity.pdbx_description
1 polymer ?
#
loop_
_entity_poly.entity_id
_entity_poly.type
_entity_poly.pdbx_seq_one_letter_code
_entity_poly.pdbx_strand_id
1 'polypeptide(L)'
;MQNPARSPIIGIHLDQKGVAFKPEYIPRLLADLAGQGINTVLIEYEDTFPFHGIDIAWDRKTLWSENTLRLFRTEALRNKIEIIPLQQCLGHLEYIFRWDACRAFAEDRRYPGTLCLSNPRGKRLLFDMLVQIMAGHPESRYVHLGLDEAHGLATCPKCRRLGGVLDVFVAYLHELCDIVESFGKTPLMWSDMLEDHFSAEPLESIKKRVILAPWDYGANGNLRYSNQ
;
A
#
# COMPACT_ATOMS: atom_id res chain seq x y z
N MET A 1 18.83 -24.39 -13.74
CA MET A 1 19.14 -23.08 -14.39
C MET A 1 19.18 -22.06 -13.28
N GLN A 2 20.34 -21.50 -12.99
CA GLN A 2 20.46 -20.43 -11.98
C GLN A 2 19.74 -19.20 -12.56
N ASN A 3 18.75 -18.68 -11.79
CA ASN A 3 18.07 -17.43 -12.12
C ASN A 3 19.15 -16.33 -12.17
N PRO A 4 19.29 -15.55 -13.26
CA PRO A 4 20.30 -14.50 -13.30
C PRO A 4 20.08 -13.58 -12.10
N ALA A 5 21.16 -13.30 -11.36
CA ALA A 5 21.11 -12.44 -10.17
C ALA A 5 20.38 -11.15 -10.53
N ARG A 6 19.19 -10.96 -9.96
CA ARG A 6 18.42 -9.73 -10.16
C ARG A 6 19.20 -8.58 -9.54
N SER A 7 19.31 -7.48 -10.27
CA SER A 7 19.88 -6.26 -9.70
C SER A 7 19.12 -5.89 -8.40
N PRO A 8 19.83 -5.43 -7.37
CA PRO A 8 19.18 -5.02 -6.14
C PRO A 8 18.14 -3.92 -6.43
N ILE A 9 17.06 -3.91 -5.67
CA ILE A 9 16.08 -2.83 -5.71
C ILE A 9 16.73 -1.62 -5.03
N ILE A 10 16.88 -0.53 -5.79
CA ILE A 10 17.30 0.78 -5.29
C ILE A 10 16.13 1.71 -5.56
N GLY A 11 15.32 1.95 -4.54
CA GLY A 11 14.03 2.59 -4.68
C GLY A 11 13.91 3.90 -3.94
N ILE A 12 12.91 4.68 -4.33
CA ILE A 12 12.42 5.83 -3.59
C ILE A 12 10.93 5.70 -3.36
N HIS A 13 10.46 6.09 -2.18
CA HIS A 13 9.03 6.21 -1.88
C HIS A 13 8.56 7.61 -2.23
N LEU A 14 7.60 7.73 -3.13
CA LEU A 14 6.91 8.95 -3.49
C LEU A 14 5.52 8.95 -2.87
N ASP A 15 5.38 9.64 -1.76
CA ASP A 15 4.10 9.82 -1.08
C ASP A 15 3.40 11.07 -1.63
N GLN A 16 2.21 10.87 -2.23
CA GLN A 16 1.38 11.94 -2.77
C GLN A 16 0.29 12.42 -1.80
N LYS A 17 0.43 12.13 -0.53
CA LYS A 17 -0.52 12.56 0.50
C LYS A 17 -0.73 14.09 0.48
N GLY A 18 -1.91 14.53 0.01
CA GLY A 18 -2.27 15.94 -0.10
C GLY A 18 -1.55 16.73 -1.19
N VAL A 19 -0.62 16.13 -1.94
CA VAL A 19 0.16 16.77 -3.03
C VAL A 19 0.34 15.81 -4.18
N ALA A 20 0.07 16.25 -5.41
CA ALA A 20 0.33 15.46 -6.61
C ALA A 20 1.40 16.11 -7.48
N PHE A 21 2.24 15.29 -8.10
CA PHE A 21 3.15 15.79 -9.14
C PHE A 21 2.34 16.27 -10.33
N LYS A 22 2.71 17.47 -10.83
CA LYS A 22 2.13 17.97 -12.07
C LYS A 22 2.65 17.16 -13.26
N PRO A 23 1.79 16.85 -14.25
CA PRO A 23 2.16 16.00 -15.38
C PRO A 23 3.44 16.43 -16.11
N GLU A 24 3.64 17.73 -16.27
CA GLU A 24 4.81 18.31 -16.98
C GLU A 24 6.16 18.00 -16.30
N TYR A 25 6.18 17.71 -15.00
CA TYR A 25 7.40 17.36 -14.27
C TYR A 25 7.72 15.87 -14.27
N ILE A 26 6.75 15.02 -14.56
CA ILE A 26 6.91 13.55 -14.50
C ILE A 26 8.09 13.05 -15.35
N PRO A 27 8.26 13.47 -16.63
CA PRO A 27 9.36 12.97 -17.46
C PRO A 27 10.73 13.34 -16.87
N ARG A 28 10.88 14.57 -16.39
CA ARG A 28 12.13 15.04 -15.79
C ARG A 28 12.41 14.32 -14.48
N LEU A 29 11.42 14.20 -13.59
CA LEU A 29 11.56 13.51 -12.31
C LEU A 29 12.11 12.10 -12.51
N LEU A 30 11.49 11.31 -13.38
CA LEU A 30 11.88 9.92 -13.61
C LEU A 30 13.24 9.80 -14.28
N ALA A 31 13.58 10.72 -15.20
CA ALA A 31 14.92 10.76 -15.81
C ALA A 31 16.00 11.11 -14.78
N ASP A 32 15.74 12.09 -13.90
CA ASP A 32 16.68 12.49 -12.83
C ASP A 32 16.90 11.35 -11.83
N LEU A 33 15.83 10.65 -11.43
CA LEU A 33 15.91 9.48 -10.55
C LEU A 33 16.72 8.34 -11.16
N ALA A 34 16.45 8.00 -12.42
CA ALA A 34 17.22 6.99 -13.15
C ALA A 34 18.70 7.38 -13.29
N GLY A 35 18.99 8.66 -13.55
CA GLY A 35 20.35 9.20 -13.60
C GLY A 35 21.13 9.06 -12.29
N GLN A 36 20.42 8.98 -11.16
CA GLN A 36 20.98 8.72 -9.83
C GLN A 36 21.07 7.23 -9.47
N GLY A 37 20.70 6.33 -10.39
CA GLY A 37 20.74 4.89 -10.17
C GLY A 37 19.52 4.30 -9.51
N ILE A 38 18.45 5.10 -9.33
CA ILE A 38 17.16 4.61 -8.84
C ILE A 38 16.52 3.74 -9.93
N ASN A 39 16.15 2.51 -9.59
CA ASN A 39 15.53 1.56 -10.50
C ASN A 39 14.09 1.18 -10.11
N THR A 40 13.61 1.72 -8.99
CA THR A 40 12.28 1.41 -8.47
C THR A 40 11.66 2.65 -7.83
N VAL A 41 10.37 2.86 -8.09
CA VAL A 41 9.57 3.88 -7.42
C VAL A 41 8.40 3.18 -6.71
N LEU A 42 8.39 3.27 -5.39
CA LEU A 42 7.20 2.99 -4.58
C LEU A 42 6.34 4.25 -4.60
N ILE A 43 5.13 4.17 -5.10
CA ILE A 43 4.23 5.34 -5.18
C ILE A 43 2.97 5.12 -4.38
N GLU A 44 2.73 5.98 -3.40
CA GLU A 44 1.50 6.06 -2.62
C GLU A 44 0.61 7.15 -3.19
N TYR A 45 -0.51 6.74 -3.76
CA TYR A 45 -1.39 7.66 -4.49
C TYR A 45 -2.42 8.35 -3.61
N GLU A 46 -2.94 7.65 -2.62
CA GLU A 46 -4.11 8.08 -1.84
C GLU A 46 -5.28 8.53 -2.74
N ASP A 47 -5.71 9.79 -2.56
CA ASP A 47 -6.81 10.40 -3.34
C ASP A 47 -6.36 10.98 -4.69
N THR A 48 -5.11 10.80 -5.08
CA THR A 48 -4.60 11.25 -6.40
C THR A 48 -4.81 10.22 -7.51
N PHE A 49 -5.07 8.94 -7.18
CA PHE A 49 -5.33 7.90 -8.19
C PHE A 49 -6.74 8.08 -8.80
N PRO A 50 -6.89 7.93 -10.13
CA PRO A 50 -8.18 8.09 -10.82
C PRO A 50 -9.10 6.89 -10.63
N PHE A 51 -9.63 6.69 -9.41
CA PHE A 51 -10.58 5.62 -9.13
C PHE A 51 -11.91 5.82 -9.84
N HIS A 52 -12.51 4.73 -10.34
CA HIS A 52 -13.81 4.71 -11.00
C HIS A 52 -14.87 4.02 -10.14
N GLY A 53 -16.10 4.53 -10.19
CA GLY A 53 -17.24 3.91 -9.51
C GLY A 53 -17.15 3.91 -7.98
N ILE A 54 -16.22 4.64 -7.42
CA ILE A 54 -16.10 4.86 -5.98
C ILE A 54 -16.73 6.20 -5.69
N ASP A 55 -17.90 6.16 -5.03
CA ASP A 55 -18.70 7.35 -4.74
C ASP A 55 -18.13 8.09 -3.51
N ILE A 56 -16.93 8.63 -3.67
CA ILE A 56 -16.23 9.48 -2.70
C ILE A 56 -15.88 10.78 -3.40
N ALA A 57 -16.08 11.90 -2.71
CA ALA A 57 -15.69 13.21 -3.23
C ALA A 57 -14.17 13.41 -3.08
N TRP A 58 -13.42 13.03 -4.11
CA TRP A 58 -11.99 13.29 -4.18
C TRP A 58 -11.70 14.79 -4.35
N ASP A 59 -10.55 15.26 -3.85
CA ASP A 59 -10.07 16.60 -4.20
C ASP A 59 -9.62 16.60 -5.68
N ARG A 60 -10.48 17.15 -6.53
CA ARG A 60 -10.23 17.18 -7.98
C ARG A 60 -8.97 17.96 -8.38
N LYS A 61 -8.41 18.77 -7.49
CA LYS A 61 -7.19 19.55 -7.77
C LYS A 61 -5.94 18.68 -7.76
N THR A 62 -5.94 17.63 -6.95
CA THR A 62 -4.82 16.69 -6.81
C THR A 62 -5.02 15.41 -7.61
N LEU A 63 -6.26 15.14 -8.05
CA LEU A 63 -6.60 13.93 -8.79
C LEU A 63 -5.85 13.86 -10.14
N TRP A 64 -5.10 12.80 -10.35
CA TRP A 64 -4.52 12.50 -11.65
C TRP A 64 -5.60 12.08 -12.65
N SER A 65 -5.39 12.46 -13.91
CA SER A 65 -6.16 11.90 -15.02
C SER A 65 -5.58 10.54 -15.43
N GLU A 66 -6.37 9.74 -16.13
CA GLU A 66 -5.90 8.51 -16.80
C GLU A 66 -4.71 8.78 -17.73
N ASN A 67 -4.70 9.94 -18.39
CA ASN A 67 -3.57 10.36 -19.22
C ASN A 67 -2.32 10.61 -18.40
N THR A 68 -2.45 11.19 -17.21
CA THR A 68 -1.33 11.43 -16.29
C THR A 68 -0.76 10.09 -15.76
N LEU A 69 -1.62 9.17 -15.37
CA LEU A 69 -1.21 7.83 -14.95
C LEU A 69 -0.48 7.09 -16.08
N ARG A 70 -1.01 7.16 -17.29
CA ARG A 70 -0.37 6.56 -18.47
C ARG A 70 0.98 7.21 -18.77
N LEU A 71 1.09 8.54 -18.68
CA LEU A 71 2.36 9.26 -18.85
C LEU A 71 3.38 8.77 -17.83
N PHE A 72 3.02 8.70 -16.55
CA PHE A 72 3.92 8.24 -15.49
C PHE A 72 4.45 6.81 -15.77
N ARG A 73 3.58 5.88 -16.13
CA ARG A 73 3.97 4.52 -16.47
C ARG A 73 4.88 4.45 -17.71
N THR A 74 4.55 5.24 -18.75
CA THR A 74 5.35 5.28 -19.98
C THR A 74 6.75 5.81 -19.72
N GLU A 75 6.86 6.87 -18.94
CA GLU A 75 8.16 7.47 -18.61
C GLU A 75 8.97 6.57 -17.65
N ALA A 76 8.32 5.87 -16.72
CA ALA A 76 8.99 4.88 -15.87
C ALA A 76 9.60 3.75 -16.70
N LEU A 77 8.81 3.17 -17.63
CA LEU A 77 9.32 2.16 -18.56
C LEU A 77 10.49 2.65 -19.42
N ARG A 78 10.38 3.89 -19.96
CA ARG A 78 11.45 4.52 -20.77
C ARG A 78 12.75 4.61 -19.98
N ASN A 79 12.67 4.94 -18.69
CA ASN A 79 13.80 5.09 -17.79
C ASN A 79 14.20 3.81 -17.07
N LYS A 80 13.57 2.65 -17.40
CA LYS A 80 13.82 1.34 -16.76
C LYS A 80 13.57 1.35 -15.26
N ILE A 81 12.61 2.14 -14.81
CA ILE A 81 12.15 2.20 -13.43
C ILE A 81 10.93 1.28 -13.27
N GLU A 82 10.99 0.35 -12.33
CA GLU A 82 9.83 -0.42 -11.91
C GLU A 82 8.95 0.42 -10.99
N ILE A 83 7.65 0.46 -11.26
CA ILE A 83 6.69 1.08 -10.35
C ILE A 83 6.15 0.01 -9.41
N ILE A 84 6.15 0.28 -8.12
CA ILE A 84 5.43 -0.48 -7.10
C ILE A 84 4.31 0.43 -6.60
N PRO A 85 3.05 0.24 -7.02
CA PRO A 85 1.96 1.04 -6.49
C PRO A 85 1.65 0.63 -5.06
N LEU A 86 1.37 1.61 -4.19
CA LEU A 86 0.95 1.40 -2.82
C LEU A 86 -0.50 1.82 -2.66
N GLN A 87 -1.27 0.93 -2.04
CA GLN A 87 -2.62 1.16 -1.55
C GLN A 87 -2.65 0.90 -0.04
N GLN A 88 -2.95 1.92 0.74
CA GLN A 88 -3.22 1.73 2.16
C GLN A 88 -4.50 0.90 2.35
N CYS A 89 -4.34 -0.29 2.95
CA CYS A 89 -5.45 -1.25 3.09
C CYS A 89 -5.99 -1.39 4.52
N LEU A 90 -5.36 -0.75 5.53
CA LEU A 90 -5.77 -0.90 6.92
C LEU A 90 -5.60 0.37 7.75
N GLY A 91 -4.37 0.89 7.89
CA GLY A 91 -4.02 2.16 8.52
C GLY A 91 -4.00 3.32 7.53
N HIS A 92 -3.73 4.53 7.99
CA HIS A 92 -3.58 5.75 7.16
C HIS A 92 -4.74 6.05 6.20
N LEU A 93 -5.98 5.72 6.62
CA LEU A 93 -7.18 5.88 5.79
C LEU A 93 -7.93 7.19 6.06
N GLU A 94 -7.28 8.18 6.67
CA GLU A 94 -7.86 9.48 6.98
C GLU A 94 -8.36 10.17 5.70
N TYR A 95 -7.67 10.01 4.58
CA TYR A 95 -8.07 10.59 3.30
C TYR A 95 -9.41 10.05 2.79
N ILE A 96 -9.80 8.81 3.17
CA ILE A 96 -11.10 8.21 2.87
C ILE A 96 -12.12 8.56 3.97
N PHE A 97 -11.74 8.34 5.24
CA PHE A 97 -12.70 8.40 6.36
C PHE A 97 -13.02 9.83 6.82
N ARG A 98 -12.32 10.85 6.30
CA ARG A 98 -12.73 12.25 6.46
C ARG A 98 -14.10 12.54 5.85
N TRP A 99 -14.53 11.73 4.86
CA TRP A 99 -15.83 11.87 4.21
C TRP A 99 -16.91 11.16 5.01
N ASP A 100 -18.05 11.85 5.22
CA ASP A 100 -19.15 11.33 6.05
C ASP A 100 -19.69 9.99 5.57
N ALA A 101 -19.75 9.77 4.26
CA ALA A 101 -20.16 8.49 3.66
C ALA A 101 -19.29 7.31 4.08
N CYS A 102 -18.00 7.54 4.37
CA CYS A 102 -17.03 6.52 4.70
C CYS A 102 -16.64 6.47 6.17
N ARG A 103 -16.90 7.53 6.93
CA ARG A 103 -16.55 7.62 8.37
C ARG A 103 -17.08 6.43 9.19
N ALA A 104 -18.21 5.85 8.79
CA ALA A 104 -18.80 4.68 9.45
C ALA A 104 -17.98 3.38 9.25
N PHE A 105 -16.96 3.38 8.36
CA PHE A 105 -16.09 2.26 8.11
C PHE A 105 -14.86 2.24 9.02
N ALA A 106 -14.56 3.37 9.68
CA ALA A 106 -13.47 3.47 10.62
C ALA A 106 -13.73 2.64 11.89
N GLU A 107 -12.66 2.06 12.45
CA GLU A 107 -12.69 1.32 13.72
C GLU A 107 -13.08 2.23 14.89
N ASP A 108 -12.50 3.43 14.97
CA ASP A 108 -12.92 4.52 15.84
C ASP A 108 -13.25 5.77 15.02
N ARG A 109 -14.50 6.23 15.11
CA ARG A 109 -14.96 7.41 14.35
C ARG A 109 -14.37 8.73 14.85
N ARG A 110 -13.78 8.75 16.04
CA ARG A 110 -13.11 9.94 16.61
C ARG A 110 -11.70 10.09 16.05
N TYR A 111 -11.06 8.96 15.71
CA TYR A 111 -9.72 8.88 15.15
C TYR A 111 -9.76 7.98 13.88
N PRO A 112 -10.30 8.51 12.77
CA PRO A 112 -10.72 7.68 11.65
C PRO A 112 -9.57 7.33 10.69
N GLY A 113 -8.49 6.73 11.21
CA GLY A 113 -7.34 6.29 10.40
C GLY A 113 -7.31 4.78 10.12
N THR A 114 -8.01 3.96 10.93
CA THR A 114 -7.96 2.50 10.83
C THR A 114 -9.29 1.92 10.38
N LEU A 115 -9.25 0.97 9.43
CA LEU A 115 -10.43 0.24 8.95
C LEU A 115 -11.02 -0.66 10.04
N CYS A 116 -12.34 -0.66 10.19
CA CYS A 116 -13.05 -1.66 10.99
C CYS A 116 -13.21 -2.97 10.21
N LEU A 117 -12.43 -3.99 10.55
CA LEU A 117 -12.43 -5.28 9.84
C LEU A 117 -13.73 -6.09 10.00
N SER A 118 -14.58 -5.73 10.97
CA SER A 118 -15.95 -6.27 11.06
C SER A 118 -16.94 -5.57 10.13
N ASN A 119 -16.52 -4.56 9.37
CA ASN A 119 -17.38 -3.82 8.44
C ASN A 119 -17.16 -4.32 6.99
N PRO A 120 -18.08 -5.14 6.43
CA PRO A 120 -17.88 -5.71 5.10
C PRO A 120 -17.92 -4.66 3.98
N ARG A 121 -18.62 -3.53 4.18
CA ARG A 121 -18.68 -2.46 3.17
C ARG A 121 -17.35 -1.69 3.11
N GLY A 122 -16.72 -1.45 4.27
CA GLY A 122 -15.40 -0.82 4.33
C GLY A 122 -14.33 -1.72 3.69
N LYS A 123 -14.34 -3.02 4.00
CA LYS A 123 -13.44 -4.00 3.36
C LYS A 123 -13.64 -4.01 1.84
N ARG A 124 -14.89 -4.07 1.39
CA ARG A 124 -15.21 -4.07 -0.05
C ARG A 124 -14.68 -2.83 -0.76
N LEU A 125 -14.84 -1.65 -0.15
CA LEU A 125 -14.30 -0.41 -0.71
C LEU A 125 -12.78 -0.50 -0.93
N LEU A 126 -12.02 -0.95 0.06
CA LEU A 126 -10.56 -1.05 -0.07
C LEU A 126 -10.13 -2.15 -1.04
N PHE A 127 -10.86 -3.25 -1.13
CA PHE A 127 -10.62 -4.28 -2.14
C PHE A 127 -10.84 -3.76 -3.55
N ASP A 128 -11.92 -2.99 -3.78
CA ASP A 128 -12.20 -2.38 -5.08
C ASP A 128 -11.12 -1.34 -5.46
N MET A 129 -10.60 -0.58 -4.48
CA MET A 129 -9.48 0.34 -4.70
C MET A 129 -8.19 -0.41 -5.04
N LEU A 130 -7.85 -1.44 -4.28
CA LEU A 130 -6.67 -2.29 -4.52
C LEU A 130 -6.70 -2.92 -5.91
N VAL A 131 -7.84 -3.47 -6.31
CA VAL A 131 -8.04 -4.05 -7.65
C VAL A 131 -7.80 -3.02 -8.75
N GLN A 132 -8.32 -1.80 -8.59
CA GLN A 132 -8.15 -0.74 -9.58
C GLN A 132 -6.69 -0.26 -9.67
N ILE A 133 -6.00 -0.13 -8.55
CA ILE A 133 -4.56 0.20 -8.52
C ILE A 133 -3.75 -0.87 -9.26
N MET A 134 -4.01 -2.15 -9.00
CA MET A 134 -3.32 -3.24 -9.68
C MET A 134 -3.63 -3.27 -11.19
N ALA A 135 -4.88 -3.04 -11.57
CA ALA A 135 -5.28 -2.94 -12.98
C ALA A 135 -4.64 -1.73 -13.69
N GLY A 136 -4.49 -0.62 -12.95
CA GLY A 136 -3.78 0.58 -13.42
C GLY A 136 -2.28 0.38 -13.62
N HIS A 137 -1.68 -0.70 -13.08
CA HIS A 137 -0.24 -1.00 -13.15
C HIS A 137 0.01 -2.45 -13.59
N PRO A 138 -0.41 -2.84 -14.79
CA PRO A 138 -0.26 -4.23 -15.25
C PRO A 138 1.21 -4.68 -15.35
N GLU A 139 2.14 -3.75 -15.56
CA GLU A 139 3.58 -4.04 -15.66
C GLU A 139 4.23 -4.34 -14.31
N SER A 140 3.66 -3.86 -13.22
CA SER A 140 4.23 -4.03 -11.88
C SER A 140 4.13 -5.48 -11.42
N ARG A 141 5.25 -6.03 -10.98
CA ARG A 141 5.30 -7.37 -10.38
C ARG A 141 4.77 -7.38 -8.94
N TYR A 142 4.82 -6.23 -8.30
CA TYR A 142 4.53 -6.03 -6.90
C TYR A 142 3.38 -5.05 -6.70
N VAL A 143 2.71 -5.15 -5.55
CA VAL A 143 1.85 -4.11 -5.00
C VAL A 143 2.12 -4.01 -3.51
N HIS A 144 2.22 -2.80 -2.99
CA HIS A 144 2.41 -2.55 -1.57
C HIS A 144 1.05 -2.29 -0.90
N LEU A 145 0.77 -3.01 0.17
CA LEU A 145 -0.51 -2.98 0.88
C LEU A 145 -0.59 -1.91 1.98
N GLY A 146 0.53 -1.23 2.27
CA GLY A 146 0.67 -0.38 3.45
C GLY A 146 0.65 -1.21 4.72
N LEU A 147 -0.46 -1.14 5.46
CA LEU A 147 -0.78 -1.90 6.69
C LEU A 147 -0.01 -1.44 7.92
N ASP A 148 0.69 -0.31 7.86
CA ASP A 148 1.43 0.29 8.95
C ASP A 148 0.51 1.06 9.92
N GLU A 149 1.00 1.22 11.14
CA GLU A 149 0.45 2.08 12.19
C GLU A 149 -1.06 1.94 12.44
N ALA A 150 -1.63 0.76 12.23
CA ALA A 150 -3.04 0.49 12.49
C ALA A 150 -3.33 0.34 14.00
N HIS A 151 -2.90 1.32 14.80
CA HIS A 151 -2.94 1.27 16.27
C HIS A 151 -4.34 1.11 16.87
N GLY A 152 -5.40 1.43 16.12
CA GLY A 152 -6.78 1.25 16.54
C GLY A 152 -7.39 -0.11 16.22
N LEU A 153 -6.63 -1.04 15.63
CA LEU A 153 -7.14 -2.32 15.15
C LEU A 153 -7.78 -3.15 16.27
N ALA A 154 -8.92 -3.76 15.99
CA ALA A 154 -9.67 -4.66 16.85
C ALA A 154 -10.11 -4.05 18.21
N THR A 155 -10.27 -2.74 18.29
CA THR A 155 -10.68 -2.05 19.52
C THR A 155 -12.21 -1.99 19.70
N CYS A 156 -13.00 -2.04 18.63
CA CYS A 156 -14.45 -2.01 18.73
C CYS A 156 -15.04 -3.36 19.20
N PRO A 157 -16.24 -3.34 19.83
CA PRO A 157 -16.85 -4.59 20.33
C PRO A 157 -17.12 -5.66 19.27
N LYS A 158 -17.26 -5.26 18.00
CA LYS A 158 -17.49 -6.21 16.91
C LYS A 158 -16.18 -6.90 16.51
N CYS A 159 -15.10 -6.12 16.31
CA CYS A 159 -13.80 -6.67 15.95
C CYS A 159 -13.21 -7.56 17.07
N ARG A 160 -13.38 -7.17 18.34
CA ARG A 160 -12.97 -8.01 19.49
C ARG A 160 -13.61 -9.41 19.51
N ARG A 161 -14.78 -9.58 18.90
CA ARG A 161 -15.42 -10.90 18.77
C ARG A 161 -14.84 -11.75 17.66
N LEU A 162 -14.07 -11.17 16.75
CA LEU A 162 -13.41 -11.90 15.66
C LEU A 162 -12.14 -12.62 16.14
N GLY A 163 -11.52 -12.15 17.23
CA GLY A 163 -10.28 -12.72 17.78
C GLY A 163 -9.36 -11.67 18.38
N GLY A 164 -8.13 -12.09 18.71
CA GLY A 164 -7.05 -11.19 19.10
C GLY A 164 -6.60 -10.30 17.94
N VAL A 165 -5.87 -9.24 18.27
CA VAL A 165 -5.40 -8.27 17.26
C VAL A 165 -4.62 -8.97 16.14
N LEU A 166 -3.69 -9.86 16.51
CA LEU A 166 -2.86 -10.60 15.56
C LEU A 166 -3.71 -11.55 14.69
N ASP A 167 -4.67 -12.29 15.29
CA ASP A 167 -5.52 -13.22 14.54
C ASP A 167 -6.35 -12.49 13.49
N VAL A 168 -6.94 -11.37 13.89
CA VAL A 168 -7.77 -10.53 13.01
C VAL A 168 -6.92 -9.92 11.89
N PHE A 169 -5.71 -9.47 12.22
CA PHE A 169 -4.77 -8.93 11.24
C PHE A 169 -4.34 -9.98 10.21
N VAL A 170 -3.90 -11.15 10.69
CA VAL A 170 -3.43 -12.25 9.81
C VAL A 170 -4.57 -12.75 8.91
N ALA A 171 -5.78 -12.92 9.46
CA ALA A 171 -6.93 -13.33 8.65
C ALA A 171 -7.21 -12.33 7.53
N TYR A 172 -7.18 -11.03 7.82
CA TYR A 172 -7.36 -9.98 6.83
C TYR A 172 -6.22 -9.93 5.79
N LEU A 173 -4.99 -10.11 6.22
CA LEU A 173 -3.83 -10.16 5.33
C LEU A 173 -3.94 -11.33 4.34
N HIS A 174 -4.46 -12.49 4.76
CA HIS A 174 -4.75 -13.59 3.85
C HIS A 174 -5.74 -13.19 2.75
N GLU A 175 -6.83 -12.50 3.10
CA GLU A 175 -7.81 -12.00 2.11
C GLU A 175 -7.14 -11.07 1.09
N LEU A 176 -6.27 -10.17 1.54
CA LEU A 176 -5.51 -9.26 0.66
C LEU A 176 -4.53 -10.03 -0.24
N CYS A 177 -3.79 -10.99 0.32
CA CYS A 177 -2.88 -11.83 -0.46
C CYS A 177 -3.62 -12.61 -1.56
N ASP A 178 -4.79 -13.20 -1.25
CA ASP A 178 -5.61 -13.91 -2.23
C ASP A 178 -5.97 -13.01 -3.42
N ILE A 179 -6.36 -11.76 -3.14
CA ILE A 179 -6.68 -10.77 -4.18
C ILE A 179 -5.43 -10.47 -5.01
N VAL A 180 -4.30 -10.16 -4.38
CA VAL A 180 -3.06 -9.77 -5.08
C VAL A 180 -2.54 -10.92 -5.94
N GLU A 181 -2.51 -12.12 -5.40
CA GLU A 181 -2.05 -13.33 -6.11
C GLU A 181 -2.95 -13.65 -7.32
N SER A 182 -4.26 -13.35 -7.24
CA SER A 182 -5.17 -13.52 -8.38
C SER A 182 -4.83 -12.63 -9.58
N PHE A 183 -4.09 -11.54 -9.35
CA PHE A 183 -3.53 -10.67 -10.39
C PHE A 183 -2.12 -11.09 -10.84
N GLY A 184 -1.60 -12.21 -10.32
CA GLY A 184 -0.24 -12.68 -10.61
C GLY A 184 0.85 -11.79 -10.02
N LYS A 185 0.52 -10.99 -8.99
CA LYS A 185 1.45 -10.08 -8.32
C LYS A 185 1.89 -10.61 -6.96
N THR A 186 2.97 -10.05 -6.44
CA THR A 186 3.49 -10.35 -5.09
C THR A 186 3.16 -9.18 -4.17
N PRO A 187 2.49 -9.41 -3.02
CA PRO A 187 2.22 -8.36 -2.06
C PRO A 187 3.47 -7.98 -1.25
N LEU A 188 3.62 -6.69 -0.98
CA LEU A 188 4.54 -6.12 0.00
C LEU A 188 3.74 -5.44 1.09
N MET A 189 4.30 -5.32 2.29
CA MET A 189 3.73 -4.52 3.38
C MET A 189 4.83 -3.98 4.28
N TRP A 190 4.52 -2.91 5.01
CA TRP A 190 5.36 -2.46 6.11
C TRP A 190 5.35 -3.49 7.25
N SER A 191 6.45 -3.64 7.96
CA SER A 191 6.61 -4.74 8.93
C SER A 191 6.21 -4.40 10.37
N ASP A 192 6.02 -3.12 10.70
CA ASP A 192 5.85 -2.62 12.06
C ASP A 192 4.73 -3.30 12.85
N MET A 193 3.58 -3.56 12.22
CA MET A 193 2.46 -4.27 12.88
C MET A 193 2.79 -5.72 13.28
N LEU A 194 3.87 -6.27 12.78
CA LEU A 194 4.31 -7.64 13.06
C LEU A 194 5.55 -7.72 13.93
N GLU A 195 6.24 -6.60 14.18
CA GLU A 195 7.58 -6.56 14.81
C GLU A 195 7.64 -7.27 16.16
N ASP A 196 6.64 -7.08 17.00
CA ASP A 196 6.57 -7.73 18.33
C ASP A 196 6.08 -9.20 18.27
N HIS A 197 5.74 -9.70 17.09
CA HIS A 197 5.07 -10.99 16.90
C HIS A 197 5.78 -11.95 15.94
N PHE A 198 6.99 -11.64 15.47
CA PHE A 198 7.70 -12.37 14.41
C PHE A 198 7.87 -13.87 14.65
N SER A 199 7.87 -14.32 15.89
CA SER A 199 7.95 -15.74 16.26
C SER A 199 6.58 -16.40 16.43
N ALA A 200 5.48 -15.68 16.28
CA ALA A 200 4.14 -16.22 16.48
C ALA A 200 3.75 -17.18 15.34
N GLU A 201 3.20 -18.35 15.70
CA GLU A 201 2.78 -19.39 14.76
C GLU A 201 1.89 -18.87 13.60
N PRO A 202 0.89 -17.98 13.83
CA PRO A 202 0.05 -17.48 12.75
C PRO A 202 0.84 -16.80 11.61
N LEU A 203 2.03 -16.26 11.87
CA LEU A 203 2.86 -15.59 10.87
C LEU A 203 3.57 -16.54 9.92
N GLU A 204 3.77 -17.81 10.28
CA GLU A 204 4.43 -18.77 9.40
C GLU A 204 3.67 -18.98 8.09
N SER A 205 2.35 -18.88 8.12
CA SER A 205 1.50 -18.98 6.92
C SER A 205 1.64 -17.77 5.99
N ILE A 206 2.02 -16.61 6.53
CA ILE A 206 2.12 -15.33 5.83
C ILE A 206 3.51 -15.09 5.26
N LYS A 207 4.58 -15.45 5.98
CA LYS A 207 5.98 -15.20 5.59
C LYS A 207 6.34 -15.66 4.18
N LYS A 208 5.63 -16.66 3.65
CA LYS A 208 5.83 -17.18 2.29
C LYS A 208 5.03 -16.45 1.22
N ARG A 209 4.06 -15.64 1.62
CA ARG A 209 3.12 -14.96 0.73
C ARG A 209 3.41 -13.48 0.54
N VAL A 210 4.03 -12.81 1.52
CA VAL A 210 4.22 -11.37 1.53
C VAL A 210 5.70 -11.03 1.76
N ILE A 211 6.18 -9.99 1.09
CA ILE A 211 7.49 -9.42 1.34
C ILE A 211 7.32 -8.33 2.40
N LEU A 212 8.08 -8.45 3.49
CA LEU A 212 8.07 -7.46 4.57
C LEU A 212 9.09 -6.36 4.25
N ALA A 213 8.66 -5.11 4.35
CA ALA A 213 9.47 -3.92 4.19
C ALA A 213 9.65 -3.22 5.54
N PRO A 214 10.78 -3.43 6.23
CA PRO A 214 11.06 -2.72 7.48
C PRO A 214 11.38 -1.25 7.17
N TRP A 215 10.98 -0.35 8.09
CA TRP A 215 11.29 1.06 8.03
C TRP A 215 11.80 1.56 9.39
N ASP A 216 12.66 2.57 9.37
CA ASP A 216 13.20 3.18 10.57
C ASP A 216 13.55 4.65 10.29
N TYR A 217 13.16 5.54 11.19
CA TYR A 217 13.57 6.94 11.21
C TYR A 217 14.70 7.22 12.20
N GLY A 218 15.27 6.18 12.82
CA GLY A 218 16.36 6.28 13.79
C GLY A 218 17.68 6.71 13.17
N ALA A 219 18.42 7.58 13.86
CA ALA A 219 19.72 8.10 13.39
C ALA A 219 20.81 7.03 13.21
N ASN A 220 20.61 5.81 13.72
CA ASN A 220 21.63 4.76 13.79
C ASN A 220 21.48 3.66 12.72
N GLY A 221 20.46 3.71 11.87
CA GLY A 221 20.26 2.75 10.77
C GLY A 221 20.19 1.28 11.21
N ASN A 222 19.96 1.01 12.49
CA ASN A 222 19.77 -0.34 13.00
C ASN A 222 18.36 -0.82 12.69
N LEU A 223 18.16 -1.27 11.45
CA LEU A 223 16.98 -2.03 11.11
C LEU A 223 16.95 -3.27 11.99
N ARG A 224 16.01 -3.34 12.92
CA ARG A 224 15.87 -4.44 13.89
C ARG A 224 15.77 -5.83 13.24
N TYR A 225 15.56 -5.90 11.93
CA TYR A 225 15.22 -7.12 11.18
C TYR A 225 16.02 -7.35 9.90
N SER A 226 17.16 -6.67 9.71
CA SER A 226 17.97 -6.81 8.49
C SER A 226 18.67 -8.17 8.33
N ASN A 227 18.54 -9.11 9.28
CA ASN A 227 19.28 -10.38 9.32
C ASN A 227 18.40 -11.63 9.53
N GLN A 228 17.10 -11.62 9.19
CA GLN A 228 16.28 -12.83 9.29
C GLN A 228 15.77 -13.32 7.94
#